data_12f3e8e54988cf59e542426b1954aa18
#
_entry.id   12f3e8e54988cf59e542426b1954aa18
#
_cell.length_a   1.000
_cell.length_b   1.000
_cell.length_c   1.000
_cell.angle_alpha   90.00
_cell.angle_beta   90.00
_cell.angle_gamma   90.00
#
_symmetry.space_group_name_H-M   'P 1'
#
loop_
_entity.id
_entity.type
_entity.pdbx_description
1 polymer ?
#
loop_
_entity_poly.entity_id
_entity_poly.type
_entity_poly.pdbx_seq_one_letter_code
_entity_poly.pdbx_strand_id
1 'polypeptide(L)'
;MSAATLHTSAGPIELELFDDAAPRTVENFRTLAARGFYDGLTFHRVIPGFMIQGGCPLGTGTGGPGYTFEDEINEHRVVRGALAMANAGPDTNGSQFFIVTADAAPWLDGKHTVFGRVASGMEAVEAIEGTPTDERDRPLEPQTIERVELG
;
A
#
# COMPACT_ATOMS: atom_id res chain seq x y z
N MET A 1 1.85 2.42 18.31
CA MET A 1 2.16 2.23 16.88
C MET A 1 2.99 0.98 16.70
N SER A 2 2.81 0.29 15.60
CA SER A 2 3.61 -0.86 15.24
C SER A 2 4.40 -0.58 13.96
N ALA A 3 5.30 -1.48 13.63
CA ALA A 3 6.18 -1.32 12.49
C ALA A 3 6.13 -2.55 11.59
N ALA A 4 6.44 -2.35 10.32
CA ALA A 4 6.61 -3.41 9.35
C ALA A 4 7.62 -2.96 8.30
N THR A 5 8.27 -3.91 7.65
CA THR A 5 9.18 -3.61 6.55
C THR A 5 8.75 -4.39 5.32
N LEU A 6 8.50 -3.67 4.22
CA LEU A 6 8.31 -4.29 2.91
C LEU A 6 9.69 -4.50 2.31
N HIS A 7 10.08 -5.75 2.15
CA HIS A 7 11.31 -6.08 1.41
C HIS A 7 10.96 -6.20 -0.06
N THR A 8 11.35 -5.21 -0.84
CA THR A 8 10.99 -5.15 -2.27
C THR A 8 12.20 -5.37 -3.15
N SER A 9 11.94 -5.63 -4.43
CA SER A 9 13.01 -5.73 -5.43
C SER A 9 13.82 -4.43 -5.59
N ALA A 10 13.28 -3.29 -5.13
CA ALA A 10 13.97 -1.99 -5.16
C ALA A 10 14.64 -1.64 -3.83
N GLY A 11 14.50 -2.48 -2.80
CA GLY A 11 15.03 -2.26 -1.47
C GLY A 11 13.96 -2.24 -0.39
N PRO A 12 14.37 -2.11 0.90
CA PRO A 12 13.42 -2.13 2.00
C PRO A 12 12.67 -0.80 2.13
N ILE A 13 11.39 -0.91 2.50
CA ILE A 13 10.53 0.22 2.83
C ILE A 13 10.03 -0.01 4.26
N GLU A 14 10.50 0.80 5.20
CA GLU A 14 10.06 0.68 6.59
C GLU A 14 8.80 1.50 6.80
N LEU A 15 7.80 0.87 7.41
CA LEU A 15 6.50 1.45 7.65
C LEU A 15 6.24 1.62 9.14
N GLU A 16 5.59 2.72 9.48
CA GLU A 16 4.98 2.94 10.79
C GLU A 16 3.48 2.78 10.63
N LEU A 17 2.87 1.90 11.41
CA LEU A 17 1.46 1.58 11.30
C LEU A 17 0.67 2.27 12.40
N PHE A 18 -0.49 2.82 12.05
CA PHE A 18 -1.32 3.63 12.94
C PHE A 18 -2.37 2.77 13.63
N ASP A 19 -1.93 1.96 14.62
CA ASP A 19 -2.81 1.03 15.33
C ASP A 19 -4.01 1.71 16.00
N ASP A 20 -3.83 2.93 16.48
CA ASP A 20 -4.91 3.67 17.17
C ASP A 20 -5.90 4.28 16.18
N ALA A 21 -5.42 4.80 15.06
CA ALA A 21 -6.26 5.48 14.08
C ALA A 21 -7.02 4.50 13.17
N ALA A 22 -6.44 3.34 12.92
CA ALA A 22 -7.01 2.34 12.01
C ALA A 22 -6.75 0.92 12.53
N PRO A 23 -7.30 0.56 13.70
CA PRO A 23 -6.96 -0.70 14.38
C PRO A 23 -7.30 -1.95 13.56
N ARG A 24 -8.45 -1.98 12.89
CA ARG A 24 -8.86 -3.14 12.08
C ARG A 24 -8.04 -3.26 10.82
N THR A 25 -7.74 -2.15 10.20
CA THR A 25 -6.93 -2.11 8.97
C THR A 25 -5.51 -2.58 9.26
N VAL A 26 -4.91 -2.10 10.34
CA VAL A 26 -3.58 -2.53 10.76
C VAL A 26 -3.57 -4.01 11.12
N GLU A 27 -4.57 -4.48 11.87
CA GLU A 27 -4.69 -5.90 12.20
C GLU A 27 -4.81 -6.77 10.95
N ASN A 28 -5.64 -6.35 9.99
CA ASN A 28 -5.80 -7.05 8.73
C ASN A 28 -4.47 -7.14 7.97
N PHE A 29 -3.77 -6.02 7.84
CA PHE A 29 -2.48 -5.98 7.16
C PHE A 29 -1.47 -6.91 7.85
N ARG A 30 -1.36 -6.85 9.18
CA ARG A 30 -0.44 -7.68 9.94
C ARG A 30 -0.79 -9.16 9.84
N THR A 31 -2.07 -9.50 9.89
CA THR A 31 -2.54 -10.88 9.75
C THR A 31 -2.19 -11.46 8.38
N LEU A 32 -2.46 -10.70 7.32
CA LEU A 32 -2.12 -11.14 5.96
C LEU A 32 -0.61 -11.25 5.79
N ALA A 33 0.14 -10.30 6.29
CA ALA A 33 1.61 -10.32 6.22
C ALA A 33 2.18 -11.54 6.96
N ALA A 34 1.67 -11.86 8.14
CA ALA A 34 2.11 -13.00 8.94
C ALA A 34 1.85 -14.34 8.24
N ARG A 35 0.84 -14.40 7.38
CA ARG A 35 0.52 -15.61 6.59
C ARG A 35 1.33 -15.71 5.31
N GLY A 36 2.17 -14.72 5.01
CA GLY A 36 2.90 -14.68 3.74
C GLY A 36 2.02 -14.28 2.55
N PHE A 37 0.85 -13.68 2.80
CA PHE A 37 -0.09 -13.30 1.73
C PHE A 37 0.55 -12.37 0.71
N TYR A 38 1.36 -11.42 1.17
CA TYR A 38 1.98 -10.43 0.31
C TYR A 38 3.26 -10.93 -0.38
N ASP A 39 3.79 -12.07 0.00
CA ASP A 39 5.04 -12.58 -0.53
C ASP A 39 4.90 -12.87 -2.04
N GLY A 40 5.76 -12.26 -2.82
CA GLY A 40 5.75 -12.42 -4.28
C GLY A 40 4.73 -11.56 -5.02
N LEU A 41 3.91 -10.78 -4.32
CA LEU A 41 2.96 -9.88 -4.98
C LEU A 41 3.68 -8.65 -5.53
N THR A 42 3.06 -7.97 -6.48
CA THR A 42 3.68 -6.85 -7.18
C THR A 42 2.97 -5.53 -6.93
N PHE A 43 3.68 -4.44 -7.21
CA PHE A 43 3.06 -3.14 -7.38
C PHE A 43 2.55 -3.07 -8.82
N HIS A 44 1.29 -3.45 -9.00
CA HIS A 44 0.69 -3.62 -10.32
C HIS A 44 0.20 -2.33 -10.96
N ARG A 45 0.17 -1.23 -10.19
CA ARG A 45 -0.27 0.07 -10.67
C ARG A 45 0.66 1.15 -10.11
N VAL A 46 1.36 1.82 -11.01
CA VAL A 46 2.35 2.85 -10.64
C VAL A 46 2.07 4.08 -11.49
N ILE A 47 1.76 5.18 -10.83
CA ILE A 47 1.50 6.46 -11.49
C ILE A 47 2.50 7.48 -10.95
N PRO A 48 3.51 7.86 -11.76
CA PRO A 48 4.50 8.86 -11.34
C PRO A 48 3.84 10.16 -10.90
N GLY A 49 4.34 10.72 -9.80
CA GLY A 49 3.78 11.95 -9.25
C GLY A 49 2.46 11.76 -8.49
N PHE A 50 2.04 10.50 -8.26
CA PHE A 50 0.82 10.19 -7.54
C PHE A 50 1.04 9.11 -6.48
N MET A 51 1.18 7.85 -6.90
CA MET A 51 1.28 6.73 -5.94
C MET A 51 1.82 5.46 -6.60
N ILE A 52 2.19 4.49 -5.75
CA ILE A 52 2.42 3.10 -6.16
C ILE A 52 1.43 2.22 -5.41
N GLN A 53 0.79 1.29 -6.11
CA GLN A 53 -0.26 0.44 -5.56
C GLN A 53 0.06 -1.03 -5.76
N GLY A 54 -0.13 -1.82 -4.71
CA GLY A 54 0.14 -3.24 -4.74
C GLY A 54 -0.75 -4.03 -3.79
N GLY A 55 -0.42 -5.31 -3.59
CA GLY A 55 -1.14 -6.18 -2.66
C GLY A 55 -2.32 -6.93 -3.27
N CYS A 56 -2.46 -6.95 -4.60
CA CYS A 56 -3.46 -7.75 -5.27
C CYS A 56 -2.92 -9.16 -5.52
N PRO A 57 -3.56 -10.23 -5.02
CA PRO A 57 -3.07 -11.60 -5.19
C PRO A 57 -3.07 -12.05 -6.65
N LEU A 58 -3.88 -11.44 -7.50
CA LEU A 58 -3.92 -11.73 -8.93
C LEU A 58 -2.99 -10.84 -9.76
N GLY A 59 -2.46 -9.77 -9.16
CA GLY A 59 -1.63 -8.81 -9.87
C GLY A 59 -2.37 -7.98 -10.90
N THR A 60 -3.71 -8.00 -10.89
CA THR A 60 -4.56 -7.34 -11.90
C THR A 60 -5.30 -6.12 -11.36
N GLY A 61 -5.34 -5.96 -10.04
CA GLY A 61 -6.14 -4.92 -9.38
C GLY A 61 -7.55 -5.39 -9.02
N THR A 62 -7.94 -6.60 -9.41
CA THR A 62 -9.30 -7.12 -9.19
C THR A 62 -9.37 -8.16 -8.07
N GLY A 63 -8.23 -8.60 -7.55
CA GLY A 63 -8.17 -9.61 -6.49
C GLY A 63 -8.11 -9.03 -5.10
N GLY A 64 -8.40 -9.88 -4.12
CA GLY A 64 -8.35 -9.53 -2.70
C GLY A 64 -8.26 -10.77 -1.83
N PRO A 65 -8.39 -10.61 -0.51
CA PRO A 65 -8.21 -11.73 0.43
C PRO A 65 -9.43 -12.63 0.59
N GLY A 66 -10.49 -12.39 -0.18
CA GLY A 66 -11.72 -13.16 -0.10
C GLY A 66 -12.80 -12.54 0.79
N TYR A 67 -12.57 -11.32 1.25
CA TYR A 67 -13.53 -10.55 2.07
C TYR A 67 -13.27 -9.06 1.90
N THR A 68 -14.22 -8.25 2.36
CA THR A 68 -14.05 -6.79 2.47
C THR A 68 -14.34 -6.36 3.90
N PHE A 69 -13.86 -5.18 4.27
CA PHE A 69 -14.14 -4.60 5.57
C PHE A 69 -14.29 -3.08 5.49
N GLU A 70 -14.85 -2.52 6.56
CA GLU A 70 -15.22 -1.12 6.63
C GLU A 70 -14.04 -0.17 6.62
N ASP A 71 -14.27 1.04 6.11
CA ASP A 71 -13.31 2.14 6.19
C ASP A 71 -13.13 2.56 7.65
N GLU A 72 -11.91 2.98 7.97
CA GLU A 72 -11.58 3.61 9.25
C GLU A 72 -11.06 5.02 8.97
N ILE A 73 -11.97 5.90 8.58
CA ILE A 73 -11.62 7.27 8.24
C ILE A 73 -11.15 7.99 9.51
N ASN A 74 -10.02 8.69 9.39
CA ASN A 74 -9.35 9.31 10.51
C ASN A 74 -8.75 10.66 10.10
N GLU A 75 -8.04 11.30 11.02
CA GLU A 75 -7.46 12.63 10.81
C GLU A 75 -6.21 12.66 9.92
N HIS A 76 -5.62 11.50 9.65
CA HIS A 76 -4.43 11.44 8.79
C HIS A 76 -4.82 11.72 7.35
N ARG A 77 -4.05 12.60 6.72
CA ARG A 77 -4.29 13.03 5.35
C ARG A 77 -3.50 12.16 4.36
N VAL A 78 -3.98 12.16 3.13
CA VAL A 78 -3.29 11.47 2.03
C VAL A 78 -2.22 12.41 1.50
N VAL A 79 -1.03 12.29 2.09
CA VAL A 79 0.15 13.11 1.78
C VAL A 79 1.33 12.21 1.44
N ARG A 80 2.43 12.80 0.98
CA ARG A 80 3.62 12.04 0.60
C ARG A 80 4.06 11.09 1.72
N GLY A 81 4.27 9.84 1.35
CA GLY A 81 4.64 8.77 2.29
C GLY A 81 3.48 8.11 3.00
N ALA A 82 2.25 8.59 2.82
CA ALA A 82 1.08 7.94 3.42
C ALA A 82 0.87 6.55 2.85
N LEU A 83 0.52 5.63 3.74
CA LEU A 83 0.13 4.26 3.41
C LEU A 83 -1.38 4.17 3.61
N ALA A 84 -2.11 3.89 2.54
CA ALA A 84 -3.57 3.90 2.56
C ALA A 84 -4.14 2.69 1.83
N MET A 85 -5.39 2.34 2.15
CA MET A 85 -6.08 1.22 1.51
C MET A 85 -6.70 1.64 0.18
N ALA A 86 -6.41 0.87 -0.84
CA ALA A 86 -7.15 0.95 -2.09
C ALA A 86 -8.54 0.34 -1.88
N ASN A 87 -9.54 0.88 -2.58
CA ASN A 87 -10.91 0.38 -2.49
C ASN A 87 -11.66 0.60 -3.80
N ALA A 88 -12.84 0.01 -3.91
CA ALA A 88 -13.74 0.15 -5.05
C ALA A 88 -15.01 0.90 -4.65
N GLY A 89 -14.90 1.81 -3.70
CA GLY A 89 -15.98 2.58 -3.11
C GLY A 89 -16.00 2.40 -1.60
N PRO A 90 -16.97 2.99 -0.89
CA PRO A 90 -17.04 2.90 0.57
C PRO A 90 -17.08 1.46 1.07
N ASP A 91 -16.33 1.20 2.14
CA ASP A 91 -16.36 -0.06 2.88
C ASP A 91 -16.04 -1.31 2.04
N THR A 92 -15.08 -1.17 1.12
CA THR A 92 -14.65 -2.28 0.25
C THR A 92 -13.15 -2.58 0.38
N ASN A 93 -12.57 -2.33 1.55
CA ASN A 93 -11.16 -2.62 1.80
C ASN A 93 -10.90 -4.13 1.79
N GLY A 94 -9.76 -4.52 1.29
CA GLY A 94 -9.34 -5.92 1.24
C GLY A 94 -7.86 -6.06 1.55
N SER A 95 -7.03 -6.30 0.53
CA SER A 95 -5.58 -6.45 0.71
C SER A 95 -4.77 -5.38 -0.01
N GLN A 96 -5.34 -4.71 -1.01
CA GLN A 96 -4.58 -3.75 -1.81
C GLN A 96 -4.37 -2.45 -1.06
N PHE A 97 -3.18 -1.91 -1.19
CA PHE A 97 -2.80 -0.64 -0.57
C PHE A 97 -1.97 0.19 -1.55
N PHE A 98 -1.82 1.47 -1.24
CA PHE A 98 -0.95 2.34 -2.02
C PHE A 98 -0.09 3.21 -1.11
N ILE A 99 1.06 3.61 -1.62
CA ILE A 99 1.97 4.54 -0.97
C ILE A 99 2.01 5.80 -1.83
N VAL A 100 1.76 6.94 -1.21
CA VAL A 100 1.63 8.21 -1.92
C VAL A 100 3.00 8.80 -2.21
N THR A 101 3.21 9.19 -3.47
CA THR A 101 4.43 9.88 -3.92
C THR A 101 4.18 11.35 -4.25
N ALA A 102 2.92 11.74 -4.47
CA ALA A 102 2.54 13.14 -4.59
C ALA A 102 2.79 13.88 -3.28
N ASP A 103 2.96 15.20 -3.33
CA ASP A 103 3.06 16.00 -2.11
C ASP A 103 1.81 15.86 -1.25
N ALA A 104 0.65 15.90 -1.90
CA ALA A 104 -0.64 15.66 -1.27
C ALA A 104 -1.65 15.22 -2.32
N ALA A 105 -2.66 14.45 -1.89
CA ALA A 105 -3.77 14.04 -2.73
C ALA A 105 -5.09 14.30 -1.96
N PRO A 106 -5.43 15.59 -1.74
CA PRO A 106 -6.55 15.95 -0.87
C PRO A 106 -7.92 15.45 -1.37
N TRP A 107 -8.04 15.15 -2.66
CA TRP A 107 -9.27 14.54 -3.20
C TRP A 107 -9.52 13.13 -2.68
N LEU A 108 -8.52 12.50 -2.06
CA LEU A 108 -8.65 11.16 -1.46
C LEU A 108 -8.90 11.22 0.04
N ASP A 109 -8.71 12.38 0.67
CA ASP A 109 -8.94 12.54 2.10
C ASP A 109 -10.40 12.21 2.44
N GLY A 110 -10.59 11.41 3.49
CA GLY A 110 -11.91 10.98 3.92
C GLY A 110 -12.55 9.87 3.07
N LYS A 111 -11.86 9.38 2.03
CA LYS A 111 -12.36 8.32 1.14
C LYS A 111 -11.54 7.03 1.23
N HIS A 112 -10.31 7.13 1.70
CA HIS A 112 -9.41 6.00 1.86
C HIS A 112 -8.88 5.97 3.28
N THR A 113 -8.81 4.78 3.86
CA THR A 113 -8.25 4.60 5.19
C THR A 113 -6.74 4.77 5.15
N VAL A 114 -6.22 5.82 5.78
CA VAL A 114 -4.79 5.99 5.99
C VAL A 114 -4.42 5.21 7.25
N PHE A 115 -3.60 4.18 7.09
CA PHE A 115 -3.28 3.30 8.22
C PHE A 115 -1.80 3.23 8.57
N GLY A 116 -0.98 4.04 7.89
CA GLY A 116 0.44 4.09 8.19
C GLY A 116 1.17 5.14 7.36
N ARG A 117 2.48 5.13 7.48
CA ARG A 117 3.36 6.00 6.69
C ARG A 117 4.71 5.34 6.49
N VAL A 118 5.44 5.80 5.48
CA VAL A 118 6.82 5.40 5.27
C VAL A 118 7.69 6.11 6.30
N ALA A 119 8.37 5.33 7.15
CA ALA A 119 9.30 5.85 8.15
C ALA A 119 10.71 6.00 7.54
N SER A 120 11.12 5.07 6.69
CA SER A 120 12.36 5.17 5.92
C SER A 120 12.23 4.32 4.64
N GLY A 121 13.12 4.54 3.67
CA GLY A 121 13.08 3.80 2.41
C GLY A 121 12.27 4.47 1.32
N MET A 122 12.01 5.78 1.41
CA MET A 122 11.33 6.50 0.33
C MET A 122 12.09 6.39 -1.00
N GLU A 123 13.40 6.26 -0.96
CA GLU A 123 14.20 6.04 -2.17
C GLU A 123 13.82 4.75 -2.91
N ALA A 124 13.41 3.71 -2.19
CA ALA A 124 12.90 2.49 -2.82
C ALA A 124 11.53 2.73 -3.45
N VAL A 125 10.66 3.49 -2.76
CA VAL A 125 9.36 3.89 -3.32
C VAL A 125 9.56 4.70 -4.60
N GLU A 126 10.48 5.66 -4.58
CA GLU A 126 10.79 6.49 -5.74
C GLU A 126 11.38 5.68 -6.90
N ALA A 127 12.19 4.66 -6.59
CA ALA A 127 12.72 3.77 -7.61
C ALA A 127 11.61 2.98 -8.30
N ILE A 128 10.63 2.50 -7.54
CA ILE A 128 9.46 1.82 -8.10
C ILE A 128 8.61 2.79 -8.91
N GLU A 129 8.38 4.00 -8.39
CA GLU A 129 7.63 5.04 -9.07
C GLU A 129 8.24 5.38 -10.44
N GLY A 130 9.56 5.37 -10.54
CA GLY A 130 10.28 5.74 -11.75
C GLY A 130 10.40 4.63 -12.80
N THR A 131 9.86 3.43 -12.56
CA THR A 131 9.97 2.34 -13.52
C THR A 131 9.09 2.60 -14.75
N PRO A 132 9.52 2.14 -15.94
CA PRO A 132 8.67 2.22 -17.13
C PRO A 132 7.40 1.41 -16.94
N THR A 133 6.27 1.98 -17.38
CA THR A 133 4.96 1.34 -17.29
C THR A 133 4.32 1.26 -18.67
N ASP A 134 3.32 0.38 -18.78
CA ASP A 134 2.49 0.30 -19.98
C ASP A 134 1.34 1.32 -19.91
N GLU A 135 0.43 1.26 -20.89
CA GLU A 135 -0.71 2.18 -20.98
C GLU A 135 -1.72 2.04 -19.83
N ARG A 136 -1.64 0.96 -19.04
CA ARG A 136 -2.49 0.70 -17.89
C ARG A 136 -1.79 0.99 -16.56
N ASP A 137 -0.65 1.68 -16.60
CA ASP A 137 0.17 2.02 -15.44
C ASP A 137 0.78 0.80 -14.74
N ARG A 138 0.91 -0.30 -15.45
CA ARG A 138 1.56 -1.51 -14.95
C ARG A 138 3.04 -1.47 -15.29
N PRO A 139 3.94 -1.66 -14.32
CA PRO A 139 5.37 -1.75 -14.60
C PRO A 139 5.68 -2.83 -15.66
N LEU A 140 6.51 -2.47 -16.64
CA LEU A 140 6.95 -3.40 -17.68
C LEU A 140 7.77 -4.55 -17.09
N GLU A 141 8.58 -4.25 -16.07
CA GLU A 141 9.27 -5.25 -15.28
C GLU A 141 8.61 -5.33 -13.90
N PRO A 142 8.29 -6.54 -13.41
CA PRO A 142 7.63 -6.67 -12.12
C PRO A 142 8.40 -6.00 -10.99
N GLN A 143 7.68 -5.17 -10.22
CA GLN A 143 8.20 -4.57 -8.99
C GLN A 143 7.58 -5.36 -7.85
N THR A 144 8.40 -6.20 -7.21
CA THR A 144 7.90 -7.27 -6.35
C THR A 144 8.08 -6.96 -4.87
N ILE A 145 7.06 -7.30 -4.07
CA ILE A 145 7.17 -7.40 -2.62
C ILE A 145 7.68 -8.81 -2.34
N GLU A 146 8.94 -8.93 -1.94
CA GLU A 146 9.54 -10.24 -1.69
C GLU A 146 8.97 -10.86 -0.43
N ARG A 147 8.84 -10.07 0.61
CA ARG A 147 8.21 -10.44 1.88
C ARG A 147 7.90 -9.22 2.72
N VAL A 148 7.06 -9.39 3.73
CA VAL A 148 6.77 -8.36 4.73
C VAL A 148 7.28 -8.85 6.07
N GLU A 149 8.15 -8.06 6.69
CA GLU A 149 8.69 -8.36 8.01
C GLU A 149 7.92 -7.51 9.03
N LEU A 150 7.36 -8.18 10.05
CA LEU A 150 6.63 -7.49 11.12
C LEU A 150 7.59 -7.14 12.24
N GLY A 151 7.50 -5.91 12.70
CA GLY A 151 8.29 -5.42 13.83
C GLY A 151 7.63 -5.61 15.17
#